data_5dcee1390579c475ffc1a013a881bbb6
#
_entry.id   5dcee1390579c475ffc1a013a881bbb6
#
_cell.length_a   1.000
_cell.length_b   1.000
_cell.length_c   1.000
_cell.angle_alpha   90.00
_cell.angle_beta   90.00
_cell.angle_gamma   90.00
#
_symmetry.space_group_name_H-M   'P 1'
#
loop_
_entity.id
_entity.type
_entity.pdbx_description
1 polymer ?
#
loop_
_entity_poly.entity_id
_entity_poly.type
_entity_poly.pdbx_seq_one_letter_code
_entity_poly.pdbx_strand_id
1 'polypeptide(L)'
;MAYAVSLMDDFQADFVEKFLPGPVTAVVPASSLVPKMLTAGTGTIGIRMPDNGTTLKIIGEFDAPITSTSANVSGGKSPVEFNEVTVTYDLFVDGGKLPGTPSTVVDLDAMRIVRAGEKVDEIARFLADRG
;
A
#
# COMPACT_ATOMS: atom_id res chain seq x y z
N MET A 1 -13.91 -2.01 -1.27
CA MET A 1 -12.88 -3.10 -1.24
C MET A 1 -11.96 -3.01 -0.02
N ALA A 2 -11.31 -1.88 0.30
CA ALA A 2 -10.50 -1.73 1.52
C ALA A 2 -11.27 -2.07 2.81
N TYR A 3 -12.51 -1.63 2.91
CA TYR A 3 -13.39 -1.92 4.06
C TYR A 3 -13.77 -3.41 4.22
N ALA A 4 -13.66 -4.23 3.18
CA ALA A 4 -13.92 -5.67 3.30
C ALA A 4 -12.78 -6.42 4.01
N VAL A 5 -11.55 -5.97 3.83
CA VAL A 5 -10.35 -6.65 4.38
C VAL A 5 -9.84 -6.03 5.68
N SER A 6 -10.47 -4.97 6.18
CA SER A 6 -10.01 -4.24 7.37
C SER A 6 -11.13 -3.90 8.33
N LEU A 7 -10.77 -3.64 9.58
CA LEU A 7 -11.65 -3.19 10.66
C LEU A 7 -11.22 -1.77 11.05
N MET A 8 -11.43 -0.81 10.14
CA MET A 8 -11.05 0.59 10.34
C MET A 8 -12.04 1.33 11.21
N ASP A 9 -11.52 2.15 12.13
CA ASP A 9 -12.30 3.20 12.79
C ASP A 9 -12.50 4.41 11.85
N ASP A 10 -13.29 5.40 12.30
CA ASP A 10 -13.61 6.57 11.49
C ASP A 10 -12.37 7.37 11.09
N PHE A 11 -11.38 7.50 11.97
CA PHE A 11 -10.13 8.21 11.67
C PHE A 11 -9.29 7.48 10.63
N GLN A 12 -9.18 6.16 10.74
CA GLN A 12 -8.47 5.33 9.77
C GLN A 12 -9.17 5.37 8.41
N ALA A 13 -10.49 5.40 8.39
CA ALA A 13 -11.30 5.57 7.18
C ALA A 13 -11.04 6.94 6.54
N ASP A 14 -11.10 8.03 7.30
CA ASP A 14 -10.80 9.39 6.83
C ASP A 14 -9.39 9.49 6.26
N PHE A 15 -8.41 8.83 6.89
CA PHE A 15 -7.04 8.78 6.37
C PHE A 15 -6.99 8.08 5.01
N VAL A 16 -7.62 6.91 4.90
CA VAL A 16 -7.65 6.12 3.66
C VAL A 16 -8.34 6.90 2.54
N GLU A 17 -9.47 7.55 2.81
CA GLU A 17 -10.18 8.36 1.83
C GLU A 17 -9.38 9.58 1.37
N LYS A 18 -8.61 10.18 2.26
CA LYS A 18 -7.78 11.35 1.94
C LYS A 18 -6.54 11.01 1.12
N PHE A 19 -5.87 9.89 1.41
CA PHE A 19 -4.56 9.58 0.88
C PHE A 19 -4.53 8.49 -0.20
N LEU A 20 -5.65 7.78 -0.41
CA LEU A 20 -5.76 6.75 -1.45
C LEU A 20 -6.88 7.10 -2.45
N PRO A 21 -6.60 6.96 -3.76
CA PRO A 21 -5.37 6.50 -4.42
C PRO A 21 -4.18 7.44 -4.20
N GLY A 22 -2.99 6.85 -4.00
CA GLY A 22 -1.79 7.66 -3.80
C GLY A 22 -0.55 6.86 -3.41
N PRO A 23 0.59 7.55 -3.18
CA PRO A 23 1.86 6.93 -2.84
C PRO A 23 1.95 6.59 -1.34
N VAL A 24 0.89 5.96 -0.81
CA VAL A 24 0.75 5.66 0.62
C VAL A 24 0.37 4.19 0.80
N THR A 25 0.88 3.59 1.86
CA THR A 25 0.45 2.29 2.37
C THR A 25 -0.06 2.48 3.80
N ALA A 26 -1.34 2.25 4.02
CA ALA A 26 -1.97 2.32 5.33
C ALA A 26 -1.99 0.94 5.99
N VAL A 27 -1.35 0.80 7.14
CA VAL A 27 -1.42 -0.43 7.96
C VAL A 27 -2.56 -0.25 8.95
N VAL A 28 -3.52 -1.16 8.91
CA VAL A 28 -4.79 -1.14 9.66
C VAL A 28 -5.12 -2.53 10.21
N PRO A 29 -5.99 -2.65 11.22
CA PRO A 29 -6.46 -3.95 11.69
C PRO A 29 -7.10 -4.76 10.57
N ALA A 30 -6.71 -6.02 10.44
CA ALA A 30 -7.23 -6.93 9.42
C ALA A 30 -8.59 -7.52 9.82
N SER A 31 -9.51 -7.64 8.86
CA SER A 31 -10.77 -8.37 9.08
C SER A 31 -10.53 -9.90 9.06
N SER A 32 -11.54 -10.65 9.49
CA SER A 32 -11.51 -12.11 9.46
C SER A 32 -11.46 -12.73 8.06
N LEU A 33 -11.70 -11.93 7.02
CA LEU A 33 -11.59 -12.37 5.61
C LEU A 33 -10.13 -12.47 5.14
N VAL A 34 -9.19 -11.83 5.87
CA VAL A 34 -7.77 -11.89 5.52
C VAL A 34 -7.16 -13.18 6.06
N PRO A 35 -6.58 -14.04 5.19
CA PRO A 35 -5.88 -15.23 5.63
C PRO A 35 -4.75 -14.90 6.62
N LYS A 36 -4.66 -15.66 7.72
CA LYS A 36 -3.67 -15.42 8.80
C LYS A 36 -2.22 -15.39 8.31
N MET A 37 -1.90 -16.10 7.24
CA MET A 37 -0.56 -16.08 6.66
C MET A 37 -0.18 -14.71 6.09
N LEU A 38 -1.15 -13.88 5.65
CA LEU A 38 -0.89 -12.54 5.12
C LEU A 38 -0.65 -11.51 6.23
N THR A 39 -1.17 -11.76 7.43
CA THR A 39 -0.93 -10.88 8.58
C THR A 39 0.34 -11.23 9.36
N ALA A 40 0.99 -12.34 9.05
CA ALA A 40 2.15 -12.87 9.78
C ALA A 40 1.96 -12.89 11.31
N GLY A 41 0.72 -13.07 11.78
CA GLY A 41 0.38 -13.09 13.21
C GLY A 41 0.25 -11.71 13.87
N THR A 42 0.42 -10.61 13.14
CA THR A 42 0.29 -9.25 13.70
C THR A 42 -1.16 -8.80 13.87
N GLY A 43 -2.10 -9.43 13.15
CA GLY A 43 -3.50 -8.98 13.11
C GLY A 43 -3.74 -7.71 12.28
N THR A 44 -2.71 -7.20 11.60
CA THR A 44 -2.79 -6.02 10.75
C THR A 44 -2.51 -6.34 9.29
N ILE A 45 -2.96 -5.48 8.38
CA ILE A 45 -2.70 -5.58 6.94
C ILE A 45 -2.37 -4.21 6.36
N GLY A 46 -1.40 -4.17 5.43
CA GLY A 46 -1.07 -2.97 4.65
C GLY A 46 -1.98 -2.85 3.44
N ILE A 47 -2.74 -1.76 3.36
CA ILE A 47 -3.62 -1.43 2.23
C ILE A 47 -2.93 -0.39 1.37
N ARG A 48 -2.90 -0.63 0.07
CA ARG A 48 -2.40 0.31 -0.94
C ARG A 48 -3.34 0.38 -2.13
N MET A 49 -3.57 1.60 -2.60
CA MET A 49 -4.26 1.88 -3.86
C MET A 49 -3.39 2.89 -4.62
N PRO A 50 -2.53 2.44 -5.55
CA PRO A 50 -1.63 3.33 -6.27
C PRO A 50 -2.42 4.24 -7.22
N ASP A 51 -2.00 5.50 -7.32
CA ASP A 51 -2.52 6.42 -8.34
C ASP A 51 -1.86 6.12 -9.70
N ASN A 52 -2.27 5.00 -10.28
CA ASN A 52 -1.80 4.50 -11.57
C ASN A 52 -2.96 3.89 -12.34
N GLY A 53 -3.33 4.50 -13.44
CA GLY A 53 -4.51 4.15 -14.23
C GLY A 53 -4.53 2.70 -14.70
N THR A 54 -3.39 2.14 -15.13
CA THR A 54 -3.29 0.74 -15.56
C THR A 54 -3.55 -0.21 -14.39
N THR A 55 -2.91 0.04 -13.25
CA THR A 55 -3.09 -0.78 -12.05
C THR A 55 -4.52 -0.70 -11.53
N LEU A 56 -5.10 0.50 -11.46
CA LEU A 56 -6.49 0.70 -11.01
C LEU A 56 -7.49 -0.01 -11.93
N LYS A 57 -7.25 0.02 -13.25
CA LYS A 57 -8.08 -0.71 -14.21
C LYS A 57 -8.01 -2.23 -13.99
N ILE A 58 -6.81 -2.78 -13.82
CA ILE A 58 -6.63 -4.23 -13.57
C ILE A 58 -7.36 -4.64 -12.29
N ILE A 59 -7.18 -3.89 -11.20
CA ILE A 59 -7.84 -4.18 -9.92
C ILE A 59 -9.35 -4.04 -10.03
N GLY A 60 -9.83 -3.02 -10.77
CA GLY A 60 -11.24 -2.79 -11.01
C GLY A 60 -11.91 -3.91 -11.79
N GLU A 61 -11.26 -4.41 -12.85
CA GLU A 61 -11.76 -5.54 -13.65
C GLU A 61 -11.70 -6.87 -12.87
N PHE A 62 -10.71 -7.03 -12.00
CA PHE A 62 -10.59 -8.21 -11.15
C PHE A 62 -11.62 -8.23 -10.00
N ASP A 63 -12.11 -7.07 -9.60
CA ASP A 63 -13.13 -6.83 -8.56
C ASP A 63 -12.84 -7.50 -7.21
N ALA A 64 -11.55 -7.65 -6.87
CA ALA A 64 -11.13 -8.21 -5.58
C ALA A 64 -9.77 -7.65 -5.16
N PRO A 65 -9.44 -7.68 -3.85
CA PRO A 65 -8.10 -7.36 -3.37
C PRO A 65 -7.07 -8.35 -3.92
N ILE A 66 -5.89 -7.84 -4.26
CA ILE A 66 -4.75 -8.65 -4.69
C ILE A 66 -3.58 -8.47 -3.72
N THR A 67 -2.77 -9.49 -3.55
CA THR A 67 -1.51 -9.37 -2.80
C THR A 67 -0.47 -8.68 -3.67
N SER A 68 0.40 -7.88 -3.04
CA SER A 68 1.46 -7.15 -3.74
C SER A 68 2.76 -7.19 -2.94
N THR A 69 3.86 -7.32 -3.65
CA THR A 69 5.21 -7.19 -3.13
C THR A 69 6.08 -6.41 -4.11
N SER A 70 7.26 -5.95 -3.66
CA SER A 70 8.21 -5.28 -4.56
C SER A 70 8.85 -6.28 -5.54
N ALA A 71 9.09 -5.84 -6.77
CA ALA A 71 9.64 -6.66 -7.84
C ALA A 71 11.19 -6.73 -7.79
N ASN A 72 11.75 -6.95 -6.59
CA ASN A 72 13.18 -7.05 -6.33
C ASN A 72 13.50 -8.23 -5.41
N VAL A 73 14.74 -8.71 -5.46
CA VAL A 73 15.25 -9.64 -4.45
C VAL A 73 15.26 -8.95 -3.09
N SER A 74 14.92 -9.68 -2.02
CA SER A 74 14.85 -9.14 -0.66
C SER A 74 16.10 -8.35 -0.28
N GLY A 75 15.91 -7.13 0.21
CA GLY A 75 16.99 -6.19 0.55
C GLY A 75 17.59 -5.44 -0.64
N GLY A 76 17.20 -5.75 -1.87
CA GLY A 76 17.66 -5.05 -3.07
C GLY A 76 16.89 -3.75 -3.34
N LYS A 77 17.43 -2.96 -4.28
CA LYS A 77 16.75 -1.75 -4.77
C LYS A 77 15.47 -2.11 -5.51
N SER A 78 14.40 -1.40 -5.26
CA SER A 78 13.16 -1.52 -6.04
C SER A 78 13.37 -1.01 -7.47
N PRO A 79 13.00 -1.79 -8.51
CA PRO A 79 13.14 -1.38 -9.89
C PRO A 79 12.19 -0.23 -10.22
N VAL A 80 12.61 0.66 -11.10
CA VAL A 80 11.81 1.79 -11.62
C VAL A 80 11.48 1.65 -13.09
N GLU A 81 12.12 0.73 -13.79
CA GLU A 81 11.88 0.42 -15.20
C GLU A 81 12.09 -1.08 -15.48
N PHE A 82 11.57 -1.54 -16.63
CA PHE A 82 11.52 -2.97 -16.97
C PHE A 82 12.86 -3.70 -16.89
N ASN A 83 13.92 -3.11 -17.42
CA ASN A 83 15.26 -3.71 -17.46
C ASN A 83 15.92 -3.89 -16.08
N GLU A 84 15.38 -3.25 -15.04
CA GLU A 84 15.82 -3.42 -13.64
C GLU A 84 15.11 -4.57 -12.91
N VAL A 85 14.06 -5.16 -13.50
CA VAL A 85 13.32 -6.28 -12.91
C VAL A 85 14.09 -7.57 -13.11
N THR A 86 14.61 -8.14 -12.03
CA THR A 86 15.46 -9.35 -12.04
C THR A 86 14.79 -10.57 -11.42
N VAL A 87 13.59 -10.40 -10.86
CA VAL A 87 12.81 -11.51 -10.27
C VAL A 87 12.01 -12.24 -11.34
N THR A 88 11.73 -13.52 -11.10
CA THR A 88 10.89 -14.34 -11.99
C THR A 88 9.43 -13.87 -11.93
N TYR A 89 8.77 -13.82 -13.08
CA TYR A 89 7.35 -13.49 -13.23
C TYR A 89 6.75 -14.28 -14.39
N ASP A 90 5.45 -14.52 -14.36
CA ASP A 90 4.72 -15.19 -15.44
C ASP A 90 4.23 -14.19 -16.50
N LEU A 91 3.83 -13.00 -16.06
CA LEU A 91 3.35 -11.91 -16.92
C LEU A 91 3.91 -10.59 -16.44
N PHE A 92 4.32 -9.75 -17.37
CA PHE A 92 4.76 -8.38 -17.13
C PHE A 92 3.84 -7.38 -17.83
N VAL A 93 3.37 -6.39 -17.10
CA VAL A 93 2.64 -5.25 -17.67
C VAL A 93 3.53 -4.02 -17.57
N ASP A 94 4.04 -3.57 -18.70
CA ASP A 94 4.92 -2.40 -18.74
C ASP A 94 4.09 -1.10 -18.64
N GLY A 95 4.14 -0.47 -17.48
CA GLY A 95 3.53 0.83 -17.22
C GLY A 95 4.47 2.01 -17.46
N GLY A 96 5.65 1.79 -18.04
CA GLY A 96 6.69 2.80 -18.24
C GLY A 96 7.55 3.03 -16.99
N LYS A 97 8.40 4.06 -17.06
CA LYS A 97 9.31 4.41 -15.98
C LYS A 97 8.58 5.02 -14.78
N LEU A 98 8.90 4.54 -13.59
CA LEU A 98 8.36 5.03 -12.32
C LEU A 98 9.20 6.16 -11.71
N PRO A 99 8.63 7.02 -10.85
CA PRO A 99 9.37 8.14 -10.22
C PRO A 99 10.52 7.69 -9.31
N GLY A 100 10.47 6.46 -8.79
CA GLY A 100 11.52 5.89 -7.95
C GLY A 100 11.43 6.26 -6.46
N THR A 101 10.56 7.18 -6.07
CA THR A 101 10.31 7.47 -4.66
C THR A 101 9.36 6.43 -4.08
N PRO A 102 9.72 5.75 -2.98
CA PRO A 102 8.84 4.76 -2.36
C PRO A 102 7.62 5.41 -1.71
N SER A 103 6.55 4.63 -1.54
CA SER A 103 5.38 5.05 -0.77
C SER A 103 5.74 5.27 0.71
N THR A 104 5.08 6.22 1.34
CA THR A 104 5.07 6.34 2.80
C THR A 104 4.24 5.20 3.39
N VAL A 105 4.78 4.51 4.39
CA VAL A 105 4.08 3.45 5.12
C VAL A 105 3.69 3.99 6.49
N VAL A 106 2.41 3.95 6.80
CA VAL A 106 1.84 4.47 8.04
C VAL A 106 1.13 3.36 8.79
N ASP A 107 1.52 3.14 10.02
CA ASP A 107 0.80 2.29 10.97
C ASP A 107 -0.25 3.16 11.67
N LEU A 108 -1.51 3.00 11.27
CA LEU A 108 -2.63 3.79 11.78
C LEU A 108 -3.14 3.28 13.13
N ASP A 109 -2.81 2.05 13.49
CA ASP A 109 -3.11 1.52 14.83
C ASP A 109 -2.14 2.08 15.87
N ALA A 110 -0.85 2.09 15.55
CA ALA A 110 0.19 2.67 16.39
C ALA A 110 0.40 4.19 16.19
N MET A 111 -0.35 4.83 15.27
CA MET A 111 -0.27 6.28 14.96
C MET A 111 1.15 6.74 14.62
N ARG A 112 1.86 5.99 13.79
CA ARG A 112 3.26 6.29 13.45
C ARG A 112 3.61 6.04 11.99
N ILE A 113 4.57 6.82 11.49
CA ILE A 113 5.19 6.60 10.18
C ILE A 113 6.25 5.50 10.32
N VAL A 114 6.03 4.37 9.63
CA VAL A 114 6.94 3.22 9.62
C VAL A 114 8.07 3.42 8.61
N ARG A 115 7.74 4.03 7.47
CA ARG A 115 8.71 4.37 6.42
C ARG A 115 8.32 5.70 5.80
N ALA A 116 9.24 6.65 5.81
CA ALA A 116 9.07 7.91 5.12
C ALA A 116 9.26 7.75 3.59
N GLY A 117 8.39 8.37 2.83
CA GLY A 117 8.40 8.43 1.39
C GLY A 117 7.68 9.68 0.90
N GLU A 118 6.95 9.59 -0.21
CA GLU A 118 6.15 10.71 -0.69
C GLU A 118 5.06 11.12 0.30
N LYS A 119 4.70 12.41 0.31
CA LYS A 119 3.66 13.01 1.19
C LYS A 119 3.91 12.86 2.70
N VAL A 120 5.12 12.54 3.14
CA VAL A 120 5.42 12.31 4.56
C VAL A 120 5.03 13.48 5.46
N ASP A 121 5.27 14.74 5.04
CA ASP A 121 4.95 15.92 5.83
C ASP A 121 3.44 16.19 5.93
N GLU A 122 2.69 15.90 4.86
CA GLU A 122 1.23 16.00 4.86
C GLU A 122 0.60 14.95 5.79
N ILE A 123 1.14 13.74 5.74
CA ILE A 123 0.73 12.62 6.59
C ILE A 123 1.04 12.94 8.06
N ALA A 124 2.24 13.42 8.35
CA ALA A 124 2.64 13.79 9.72
C ALA A 124 1.70 14.84 10.32
N ARG A 125 1.32 15.85 9.53
CA ARG A 125 0.33 16.85 9.96
C ARG A 125 -1.03 16.23 10.25
N PHE A 126 -1.52 15.37 9.35
CA PHE A 126 -2.81 14.69 9.55
C PHE A 126 -2.83 13.84 10.82
N LEU A 127 -1.73 13.13 11.12
CA LEU A 127 -1.63 12.35 12.36
C LEU A 127 -1.59 13.24 13.61
N ALA A 128 -0.94 14.41 13.53
CA ALA A 128 -0.85 15.36 14.64
C ALA A 128 -2.17 16.06 14.96
N ASP A 129 -3.02 16.30 13.96
CA ASP A 129 -4.31 17.00 14.13
C ASP A 129 -5.34 16.19 14.93
N ARG A 130 -5.09 14.91 15.19
CA ARG A 130 -5.91 14.06 16.08
C ARG A 130 -5.56 14.23 17.56
N GLY A 131 -4.38 14.73 17.86
CA GLY A 131 -3.93 15.01 19.23
C GLY A 131 -4.36 16.37 19.66
#